data_6cc9107d0d09e49dd17352fa0eab362d
#
_entry.id   6cc9107d0d09e49dd17352fa0eab362d
#
_cell.length_a   1.000
_cell.length_b   1.000
_cell.length_c   1.000
_cell.angle_alpha   90.00
_cell.angle_beta   90.00
_cell.angle_gamma   90.00
#
_symmetry.space_group_name_H-M   'P 1'
#
loop_
_entity.id
_entity.type
_entity.pdbx_description
1 polymer ?
#
loop_
_entity_poly.entity_id
_entity_poly.type
_entity_poly.pdbx_seq_one_letter_code
_entity_poly.pdbx_strand_id
1 'polypeptide(L)' 'MSTDDLVGLVIALLLLGYLLFALLAPEKL' A
#
# COMPACT_ATOMS: atom_id res chain seq x y z
N MET A 1 19.49 5.95 4.67
CA MET A 1 18.11 5.61 4.95
C MET A 1 17.93 5.27 6.40
N SER A 2 17.04 5.94 7.06
CA SER A 2 16.81 5.67 8.48
C SER A 2 15.62 4.73 8.64
N THR A 3 15.46 4.20 9.85
CA THR A 3 14.37 3.30 10.13
C THR A 3 13.02 3.97 9.88
N ASP A 4 12.95 5.24 10.23
CA ASP A 4 11.72 6.00 10.03
C ASP A 4 11.36 6.05 8.54
N ASP A 5 12.37 6.23 7.70
CA ASP A 5 12.16 6.26 6.27
C ASP A 5 11.67 4.92 5.76
N LEU A 6 12.26 3.86 6.28
CA LEU A 6 11.90 2.52 5.88
C LEU A 6 10.45 2.22 6.23
N VAL A 7 10.04 2.59 7.43
CA VAL A 7 8.67 2.36 7.87
C VAL A 7 7.69 3.09 6.96
N GLY A 8 8.02 4.32 6.60
CA GLY A 8 7.17 5.10 5.71
C GLY A 8 7.02 4.44 4.35
N LEU A 9 8.12 3.91 3.85
CA LEU A 9 8.10 3.23 2.55
C LEU A 9 7.20 2.00 2.58
N VAL A 10 7.30 1.21 3.63
CA VAL A 10 6.50 0.00 3.74
C VAL A 10 5.02 0.35 3.80
N ILE A 11 4.67 1.34 4.60
CA ILE A 11 3.28 1.74 4.73
C ILE A 11 2.75 2.28 3.40
N ALA A 12 3.55 3.10 2.73
CA ALA A 12 3.15 3.66 1.44
C ALA A 12 2.92 2.55 0.42
N LEU A 13 3.79 1.56 0.42
CA LEU A 13 3.67 0.45 -0.51
C LEU A 13 2.40 -0.34 -0.25
N LEU A 14 2.09 -0.58 1.02
CA LEU A 14 0.89 -1.32 1.37
C LEU A 14 -0.37 -0.57 0.95
N LEU A 15 -0.39 0.72 1.19
CA LEU A 15 -1.54 1.54 0.81
C LEU A 15 -1.70 1.57 -0.69
N LEU A 16 -0.60 1.69 -1.41
CA LEU A 16 -0.64 1.71 -2.85
C LEU A 16 -1.19 0.41 -3.40
N GLY A 17 -0.71 -0.71 -2.88
CA GLY A 17 -1.19 -2.01 -3.31
C GLY A 17 -2.65 -2.19 -3.00
N TYR A 18 -3.08 -1.70 -1.85
CA TYR A 18 -4.48 -1.79 -1.45
C TYR A 18 -5.37 -1.04 -2.43
N LEU A 19 -4.96 0.16 -2.80
CA LEU A 19 -5.75 0.96 -3.73
C LEU A 19 -5.81 0.31 -5.10
N LEU A 20 -4.71 -0.24 -5.56
CA LEU A 20 -4.69 -0.92 -6.85
C LEU A 20 -5.61 -2.13 -6.83
N PHE A 21 -5.58 -2.88 -5.75
CA PHE A 21 -6.43 -4.05 -5.64
C PHE A 21 -7.90 -3.66 -5.65
N ALA A 22 -8.22 -2.56 -4.99
CA ALA A 22 -9.59 -2.08 -4.94
C ALA A 22 -10.10 -1.70 -6.32
N LEU A 23 -9.21 -1.19 -7.16
CA LEU A 23 -9.59 -0.81 -8.52
C LEU A 23 -9.75 -2.03 -9.41
N LEU A 24 -8.89 -3.02 -9.23
CA LEU A 24 -8.93 -4.21 -10.06
C LEU A 24 -10.07 -5.15 -9.68
N ALA A 25 -10.38 -5.21 -8.40
CA ALA A 25 -11.43 -6.09 -7.92
C ALA A 25 -12.35 -5.35 -6.95
N PRO A 26 -13.09 -4.37 -7.44
CA PRO A 26 -13.97 -3.57 -6.58
C PRO A 26 -15.11 -4.37 -5.99
N GLU A 27 -15.49 -5.43 -6.66
CA GLU A 27 -16.59 -6.26 -6.20
C GLU A 27 -16.11 -7.45 -5.41
N LYS A 28 -15.05 -7.26 -4.72
CA LYS A 28 -14.48 -8.34 -3.96
C LYS A 28 -15.48 -8.97 -3.01
N LEU A 29 -16.25 -8.17 -2.39
CA LEU A 29 -17.20 -8.66 -1.45
C LEU A 29 -17.81 -9.98 -1.91
#